data_649c28e858931e313b85e328525c7958
#
_entry.id   649c28e858931e313b85e328525c7958
#
_cell.length_a   1.000
_cell.length_b   1.000
_cell.length_c   1.000
_cell.angle_alpha   90.00
_cell.angle_beta   90.00
_cell.angle_gamma   90.00
#
_symmetry.space_group_name_H-M   'P 1'
#
loop_
_entity.id
_entity.type
_entity.pdbx_description
1 polymer ?
#
loop_
_entity_poly.entity_id
_entity_poly.type
_entity_poly.pdbx_seq_one_letter_code
_entity_poly.pdbx_strand_id
1 'polypeptide(L)'
;MTIEEVIDKVVMLRQTIEIEYCTRSGSVFTCKISDVVYSQYYGGGYIQAYREDLGEERTFKISRIQKVNGRSFTKIFWYHLGDNFNRI
;
A
#
# COMPACT_ATOMS: atom_id res chain seq x y z
N MET A 1 0.18 9.02 12.15
CA MET A 1 -0.02 9.14 10.71
C MET A 1 -0.55 7.82 10.17
N THR A 2 -1.54 7.87 9.31
CA THR A 2 -2.10 6.66 8.73
C THR A 2 -1.31 6.24 7.50
N ILE A 3 -1.50 4.97 7.09
CA ILE A 3 -0.83 4.46 5.89
C ILE A 3 -1.28 5.27 4.66
N GLU A 4 -2.53 5.69 4.61
CA GLU A 4 -3.04 6.48 3.50
C GLU A 4 -2.35 7.83 3.42
N GLU A 5 -2.11 8.47 4.55
CA GLU A 5 -1.38 9.75 4.58
C GLU A 5 0.06 9.57 4.12
N VAL A 6 0.68 8.46 4.51
CA VAL A 6 2.05 8.15 4.07
C VAL A 6 2.09 7.98 2.55
N ILE A 7 1.15 7.21 2.02
CA ILE A 7 1.09 6.96 0.58
C ILE A 7 0.82 8.26 -0.19
N ASP A 8 -0.06 9.12 0.32
CA ASP A 8 -0.29 10.42 -0.30
C ASP A 8 1.01 11.21 -0.43
N LYS A 9 1.82 11.23 0.61
CA LYS A 9 3.11 11.93 0.57
C LYS A 9 4.05 11.29 -0.43
N VAL A 10 4.10 9.96 -0.45
CA VAL A 10 4.97 9.23 -1.38
C VAL A 10 4.61 9.58 -2.82
N VAL A 11 3.33 9.59 -3.13
CA VAL A 11 2.85 9.94 -4.47
C VAL A 11 3.17 11.40 -4.79
N MET A 12 2.85 12.29 -3.88
CA MET A 12 3.01 13.72 -4.08
C MET A 12 4.46 14.11 -4.24
N LEU A 13 5.34 13.55 -3.44
CA LEU A 13 6.75 13.88 -3.42
C LEU A 13 7.61 12.97 -4.30
N ARG A 14 6.99 12.03 -4.97
CA ARG A 14 7.65 11.08 -5.89
C ARG A 14 8.79 10.36 -5.21
N GLN A 15 8.52 9.86 -4.02
CA GLN A 15 9.53 9.19 -3.21
C GLN A 15 9.70 7.74 -3.64
N THR A 16 10.93 7.24 -3.49
CA THR A 16 11.21 5.82 -3.54
C THR A 16 11.17 5.30 -2.13
N ILE A 17 10.44 4.22 -1.90
CA ILE A 17 10.26 3.68 -0.55
C ILE A 17 10.45 2.17 -0.57
N GLU A 18 10.69 1.62 0.61
CA GLU A 18 10.68 0.18 0.83
C GLU A 18 9.37 -0.16 1.52
N ILE A 19 8.66 -1.16 1.00
CA ILE A 19 7.42 -1.61 1.63
C ILE A 19 7.55 -3.06 2.06
N GLU A 20 6.86 -3.38 3.16
CA GLU A 20 6.60 -4.75 3.54
C GLU A 20 5.15 -5.01 3.18
N TYR A 21 4.93 -6.01 2.35
CA TYR A 21 3.63 -6.26 1.75
C TYR A 21 3.15 -7.68 2.06
N CYS A 22 1.89 -7.79 2.43
CA CYS A 22 1.26 -9.09 2.65
C CYS A 22 0.37 -9.42 1.47
N THR A 23 0.67 -10.50 0.79
CA THR A 23 -0.10 -10.92 -0.38
C THR A 23 -1.44 -11.48 0.06
N ARG A 24 -2.32 -11.65 -0.92
CA ARG A 24 -3.64 -12.21 -0.68
C ARG A 24 -3.56 -13.62 -0.09
N SER A 25 -2.54 -14.38 -0.46
CA SER A 25 -2.34 -15.74 0.05
C SER A 25 -1.67 -15.77 1.42
N GLY A 26 -1.29 -14.62 1.96
CA GLY A 26 -0.67 -14.53 3.27
C GLY A 26 0.85 -14.51 3.26
N SER A 27 1.48 -14.53 2.10
CA SER A 27 2.94 -14.40 2.02
C SER A 27 3.34 -12.95 2.26
N VAL A 28 4.46 -12.76 2.93
CA VAL A 28 4.98 -11.42 3.24
C VAL A 28 6.33 -11.27 2.56
N PHE A 29 6.53 -10.13 1.90
CA PHE A 29 7.81 -9.81 1.31
C PHE A 29 8.09 -8.32 1.46
N THR A 30 9.35 -7.97 1.33
CA THR A 30 9.81 -6.59 1.37
C THR A 30 10.44 -6.24 0.04
N CYS A 31 10.10 -5.10 -0.51
CA CYS A 31 10.68 -4.66 -1.78
C CYS A 31 10.72 -3.14 -1.85
N LYS A 32 11.62 -2.64 -2.69
CA LYS A 32 11.72 -1.20 -2.96
C LYS A 32 10.84 -0.87 -4.17
N ILE A 33 10.07 0.19 -4.04
CA ILE A 33 9.19 0.66 -5.12
C ILE A 33 9.43 2.14 -5.38
N SER A 34 9.26 2.51 -6.65
CA SER A 34 9.39 3.88 -7.12
C SER A 34 8.27 4.19 -8.10
N ASP A 35 8.18 5.45 -8.54
CA ASP A 35 7.15 5.89 -9.48
C ASP A 35 5.75 5.51 -9.02
N VAL A 36 5.48 5.77 -7.74
CA VAL A 36 4.21 5.40 -7.14
C VAL A 36 3.10 6.33 -7.59
N VAL A 37 2.05 5.77 -8.13
CA VAL A 37 0.85 6.53 -8.53
C VAL A 37 -0.39 5.77 -8.07
N TYR A 38 -1.47 6.50 -7.87
CA TYR A 38 -2.74 5.83 -7.57
C TYR A 38 -3.24 5.12 -8.81
N SER A 39 -3.72 3.90 -8.62
CA SER A 39 -4.32 3.15 -9.71
C SER A 39 -5.74 3.66 -9.96
N GLN A 40 -6.08 3.83 -11.22
CA GLN A 40 -7.44 4.20 -11.62
C GLN A 40 -8.32 2.96 -11.77
N TYR A 41 -7.72 1.79 -11.71
CA TYR A 41 -8.44 0.54 -11.79
C TYR A 41 -8.86 0.14 -10.38
N TYR A 42 -9.75 -0.79 -10.25
CA TYR A 42 -10.15 -1.38 -8.98
C TYR A 42 -10.90 -0.43 -8.03
N GLY A 43 -11.36 0.71 -8.49
CA GLY A 43 -12.22 1.58 -7.69
C GLY A 43 -11.55 2.29 -6.51
N GLY A 44 -10.24 2.38 -6.50
CA GLY A 44 -9.48 3.04 -5.44
C GLY A 44 -8.86 2.05 -4.47
N GLY A 45 -8.04 2.58 -3.58
CA GLY A 45 -7.36 1.75 -2.58
C GLY A 45 -6.16 0.98 -3.11
N TYR A 46 -5.74 1.25 -4.34
CA TYR A 46 -4.61 0.57 -4.98
C TYR A 46 -3.63 1.59 -5.53
N ILE A 47 -2.36 1.20 -5.55
CA ILE A 47 -1.31 1.98 -6.20
C ILE A 47 -0.63 1.11 -7.24
N GLN A 48 -0.06 1.77 -8.24
CA GLN A 48 0.86 1.14 -9.19
C GLN A 48 2.24 1.71 -8.92
N ALA A 49 3.25 0.86 -8.94
CA ALA A 49 4.61 1.28 -8.69
C ALA A 49 5.57 0.38 -9.43
N TYR A 50 6.75 0.94 -9.70
CA TYR A 50 7.83 0.16 -10.28
C TYR A 50 8.51 -0.61 -9.16
N ARG A 51 8.52 -1.92 -9.27
CA ARG A 51 9.15 -2.78 -8.29
C ARG A 51 10.59 -3.03 -8.73
N GLU A 52 11.52 -2.41 -8.01
CA GLU A 52 12.90 -2.33 -8.47
C GLU A 52 13.60 -3.67 -8.49
N ASP A 53 13.25 -4.57 -7.57
CA ASP A 53 13.86 -5.90 -7.54
C ASP A 53 13.45 -6.78 -8.72
N LEU A 54 12.28 -6.55 -9.30
CA LEU A 54 11.79 -7.31 -10.44
C LEU A 54 11.96 -6.57 -11.76
N GLY A 55 12.18 -5.26 -11.71
CA GLY A 55 12.31 -4.44 -12.91
C GLY A 55 11.01 -4.27 -13.67
N GLU A 56 9.88 -4.28 -13.00
CA GLU A 56 8.59 -4.12 -13.66
C GLU A 56 7.55 -3.51 -12.75
N GLU A 57 6.50 -2.99 -13.35
CA GLU A 57 5.39 -2.41 -12.59
C GLU A 57 4.53 -3.47 -11.96
N ARG A 58 4.04 -3.14 -10.78
CA ARG A 58 3.10 -3.98 -10.03
C ARG A 58 2.04 -3.13 -9.39
N THR A 59 0.89 -3.73 -9.14
CA THR A 59 -0.21 -3.10 -8.43
C THR A 59 -0.23 -3.62 -7.00
N PHE A 60 -0.37 -2.69 -6.05
CA PHE A 60 -0.40 -3.02 -4.64
C PHE A 60 -1.67 -2.48 -4.02
N LYS A 61 -2.30 -3.29 -3.17
CA LYS A 61 -3.45 -2.84 -2.39
C LYS A 61 -2.92 -2.12 -1.15
N ILE A 62 -3.32 -0.87 -0.96
CA ILE A 62 -2.79 -0.06 0.14
C ILE A 62 -3.01 -0.73 1.49
N SER A 63 -4.18 -1.35 1.69
CA SER A 63 -4.49 -2.00 2.96
C SER A 63 -3.61 -3.22 3.26
N ARG A 64 -2.87 -3.73 2.28
CA ARG A 64 -1.95 -4.85 2.47
C ARG A 64 -0.52 -4.43 2.71
N ILE A 65 -0.24 -3.14 2.64
CA ILE A 65 1.09 -2.60 2.97
C ILE A 65 1.19 -2.58 4.49
N GLN A 66 2.14 -3.34 5.02
CA GLN A 66 2.32 -3.49 6.46
C GLN A 66 3.27 -2.45 7.02
N LYS A 67 4.33 -2.15 6.27
CA LYS A 67 5.35 -1.18 6.71
C LYS A 67 5.81 -0.37 5.51
N VAL A 68 6.25 0.85 5.80
CA VAL A 68 6.92 1.73 4.84
C VAL A 68 8.22 2.16 5.49
N ASN A 69 9.34 1.88 4.81
CA ASN A 69 10.69 2.16 5.30
C ASN A 69 10.90 1.60 6.72
N GLY A 70 10.40 0.39 6.93
CA GLY A 70 10.56 -0.32 8.19
C GLY A 70 9.63 0.12 9.31
N ARG A 71 8.72 1.04 9.05
CA ARG A 71 7.81 1.59 10.08
C ARG A 71 6.38 1.17 9.82
N SER A 72 5.70 0.75 10.88
CA SER A 72 4.28 0.46 10.83
C SER A 72 3.48 1.75 10.99
N PHE A 73 2.32 1.79 10.36
CA PHE A 73 1.43 2.94 10.43
C PHE A 73 0.03 2.49 10.77
N THR A 74 -0.73 3.36 11.39
CA THR A 74 -2.13 3.11 11.68
C THR A 74 -2.89 3.06 10.37
N LYS A 75 -3.69 2.03 10.18
CA LYS A 75 -4.61 1.97 9.05
C LYS A 75 -5.88 2.68 9.43
N ILE A 76 -6.60 3.17 8.42
CA ILE A 76 -7.86 3.82 8.69
C ILE A 76 -8.82 2.78 9.23
N PHE A 77 -9.21 2.98 10.47
CA PHE A 77 -9.92 1.97 11.20
C PHE A 77 -11.32 1.72 10.68
N TRP A 78 -11.93 2.73 10.10
CA TRP A 78 -13.27 2.56 9.57
C TRP A 78 -13.35 1.51 8.45
N TYR A 79 -12.24 1.19 7.79
CA TYR A 79 -12.22 0.06 6.87
C TYR A 79 -12.66 -1.21 7.56
N HIS A 80 -12.06 -1.44 8.70
CA HIS A 80 -12.32 -2.66 9.46
C HIS A 80 -13.70 -2.61 10.07
N LEU A 81 -14.05 -1.45 10.56
CA LEU A 81 -15.38 -1.26 11.13
C LEU A 81 -16.45 -1.45 10.08
N GLY A 82 -16.24 -0.90 8.90
CA GLY A 82 -17.18 -1.07 7.82
C GLY A 82 -17.40 -2.53 7.49
N ASP A 83 -16.32 -3.27 7.39
CA ASP A 83 -16.40 -4.70 7.14
C ASP A 83 -17.11 -5.42 8.27
N ASN A 84 -16.81 -5.04 9.50
CA ASN A 84 -17.41 -5.67 10.66
C ASN A 84 -18.87 -5.30 10.77
N PHE A 85 -19.19 -4.03 10.59
CA PHE A 85 -20.56 -3.57 10.72
C PHE A 85 -21.46 -4.11 9.65
N ASN A 86 -20.94 -4.30 8.47
CA ASN A 86 -21.72 -4.89 7.41
C ASN A 86 -22.08 -6.34 7.70
N ARG A 87 -21.31 -6.93 8.57
CA ARG A 87 -21.53 -8.30 9.00
C ARG A 87 -22.38 -8.38 10.26
N ILE A 88 -22.52 -7.28 10.91
CA ILE A 88 -23.32 -7.22 12.13
C ILE A 88 -24.66 -6.61 11.85
#